data_7439c5eb35f01a40c2a7698b79e5560c
#
_entry.id   7439c5eb35f01a40c2a7698b79e5560c
#
_cell.length_a   1.000
_cell.length_b   1.000
_cell.length_c   1.000
_cell.angle_alpha   90.00
_cell.angle_beta   90.00
_cell.angle_gamma   90.00
#
_symmetry.space_group_name_H-M   'P 1'
#
loop_
_entity.id
_entity.type
_entity.pdbx_description
1 polymer ?
#
loop_
_entity_poly.entity_id
_entity_poly.type
_entity_poly.pdbx_seq_one_letter_code
_entity_poly.pdbx_strand_id
1 'polypeptide(L)'
;MVNRAQPACRRALTLCLGLVLMLVLLAATTPAGAKAGASIPGAGPVSSGNAASGAGVSMINGKGTRIRDWPWQVAIAEGGPGSRNVSARLRAFCGGSLIAPDLVLTAAHCVANVSLRELRRVEVIGGRTWLSNRIGGSSYVSERILPFHHNGVPKFADNPRSPWWDVALLKLKREVPGRAIKLAGAGEAGSFAPGTPVKTTGWGVTSPFSQTSSNVLRLITQVVLPDAVCRRDNGRGYSPKTMICLGGPSGSTSTCFGDSGGPMVARVSTGWRLVGLTSFGDAYCDPAAPSVDTRVSGRAIRAWIRRVSIRVSGVDPVGFGGIPRPKTIWCSVPNLTGRTVIQSRTALARAGCRLGRVQRETFPFGRPGRSNSSSLPQGWLAPVGQRIDIRVNR
;
A
#
# COMPACT_ATOMS: atom_id res chain seq x y z
N MET A 1 -16.46 -0.88 67.75
CA MET A 1 -17.17 0.36 68.17
C MET A 1 -17.40 1.21 66.94
N VAL A 2 -18.66 1.28 66.61
CA VAL A 2 -19.44 2.45 66.14
C VAL A 2 -18.98 3.05 64.80
N ASN A 3 -19.60 2.77 63.69
CA ASN A 3 -20.93 3.05 63.16
C ASN A 3 -21.11 4.49 62.58
N ARG A 4 -21.59 4.52 61.37
CA ARG A 4 -22.57 5.42 60.66
C ARG A 4 -21.99 6.06 59.41
N ALA A 5 -22.49 5.74 58.26
CA ALA A 5 -23.85 5.82 57.64
C ALA A 5 -23.88 6.96 56.59
N GLN A 6 -24.31 6.57 55.41
CA GLN A 6 -24.71 7.41 54.26
C GLN A 6 -25.89 8.37 54.66
N PRO A 7 -26.19 9.36 53.80
CA PRO A 7 -27.29 9.07 52.90
C PRO A 7 -27.16 9.60 51.44
N ALA A 8 -27.95 8.96 50.61
CA ALA A 8 -28.31 9.26 49.27
C ALA A 8 -29.10 10.54 49.13
N CYS A 9 -28.98 11.25 48.01
CA CYS A 9 -30.04 12.16 47.54
C CYS A 9 -30.33 11.92 46.07
N ARG A 10 -31.54 11.49 45.82
CA ARG A 10 -32.21 11.32 44.52
C ARG A 10 -32.98 12.61 44.11
N ARG A 11 -33.19 12.74 42.79
CA ARG A 11 -34.19 13.58 42.08
C ARG A 11 -33.73 15.03 41.84
N ALA A 12 -33.83 15.55 40.60
CA ALA A 12 -35.05 15.70 39.83
C ALA A 12 -34.81 15.99 38.33
N LEU A 13 -35.65 15.42 37.55
CA LEU A 13 -35.97 15.64 36.13
C LEU A 13 -36.56 17.02 35.96
N THR A 14 -36.17 17.83 34.96
CA THR A 14 -37.06 18.80 34.32
C THR A 14 -36.64 19.07 32.87
N LEU A 15 -37.60 18.80 31.97
CA LEU A 15 -37.62 19.17 30.57
C LEU A 15 -37.53 20.69 30.38
N CYS A 16 -36.88 21.14 29.32
CA CYS A 16 -37.27 22.34 28.58
C CYS A 16 -37.10 22.10 27.08
N LEU A 17 -38.21 21.84 26.43
CA LEU A 17 -38.44 22.01 24.99
C LEU A 17 -38.48 23.53 24.70
N GLY A 18 -37.68 23.95 23.73
CA GLY A 18 -37.75 25.29 23.19
C GLY A 18 -37.61 25.26 21.67
N LEU A 19 -38.75 25.20 21.03
CA LEU A 19 -38.98 25.37 19.60
C LEU A 19 -38.72 26.83 19.23
N VAL A 20 -37.80 27.11 18.31
CA VAL A 20 -37.77 28.39 17.60
C VAL A 20 -37.74 28.12 16.10
N LEU A 21 -38.92 28.30 15.55
CA LEU A 21 -39.21 28.39 14.13
C LEU A 21 -38.90 29.84 13.70
N MET A 22 -37.98 30.03 12.76
CA MET A 22 -37.89 31.30 12.06
C MET A 22 -37.86 31.07 10.54
N LEU A 23 -39.04 31.44 9.96
CA LEU A 23 -39.21 31.73 8.54
C LEU A 23 -38.31 32.89 8.14
N VAL A 24 -37.60 32.76 7.01
CA VAL A 24 -37.12 33.90 6.24
C VAL A 24 -37.54 33.75 4.80
N LEU A 25 -38.24 34.78 4.37
CA LEU A 25 -38.83 34.96 3.04
C LEU A 25 -37.79 35.09 1.94
N LEU A 26 -38.16 34.57 0.76
CA LEU A 26 -37.59 34.88 -0.53
C LEU A 26 -37.57 36.38 -0.84
N ALA A 27 -36.47 36.85 -1.40
CA ALA A 27 -36.46 38.00 -2.30
C ALA A 27 -35.54 37.68 -3.49
N ALA A 28 -36.21 37.44 -4.62
CA ALA A 28 -35.58 37.38 -5.93
C ALA A 28 -35.27 38.81 -6.42
N THR A 29 -34.02 39.07 -6.81
CA THR A 29 -33.73 40.20 -7.66
C THR A 29 -32.74 39.77 -8.74
N THR A 30 -33.21 39.75 -9.99
CA THR A 30 -32.40 39.75 -11.21
C THR A 30 -31.95 41.17 -11.52
N PRO A 31 -30.78 41.35 -12.11
CA PRO A 31 -30.64 42.35 -13.14
C PRO A 31 -30.24 41.76 -14.50
N ALA A 32 -30.84 42.41 -15.49
CA ALA A 32 -30.68 42.14 -16.89
C ALA A 32 -29.39 42.72 -17.48
N GLY A 33 -28.87 42.03 -18.49
CA GLY A 33 -28.41 42.61 -19.75
C GLY A 33 -27.05 43.27 -19.80
N ALA A 34 -26.12 42.61 -20.57
CA ALA A 34 -25.26 43.33 -21.55
C ALA A 34 -24.71 42.31 -22.58
N LYS A 35 -25.11 42.44 -23.73
CA LYS A 35 -24.64 42.42 -25.12
C LYS A 35 -23.21 41.92 -25.39
N ALA A 36 -23.14 40.88 -26.22
CA ALA A 36 -22.63 40.82 -27.61
C ALA A 36 -21.12 41.05 -27.87
N GLY A 37 -20.53 40.00 -28.43
CA GLY A 37 -19.71 40.19 -29.63
C GLY A 37 -18.23 39.87 -29.50
N ALA A 38 -17.83 38.70 -29.99
CA ALA A 38 -16.73 38.60 -30.95
C ALA A 38 -16.58 37.13 -31.41
N SER A 39 -16.96 36.86 -32.62
CA SER A 39 -16.68 35.65 -33.36
C SER A 39 -15.21 35.61 -33.75
N ILE A 40 -14.54 34.49 -33.58
CA ILE A 40 -13.28 34.16 -34.24
C ILE A 40 -13.53 32.95 -35.13
N PRO A 41 -13.23 33.01 -36.43
CA PRO A 41 -13.47 31.95 -37.39
C PRO A 41 -12.27 30.99 -37.47
N GLY A 42 -12.56 29.71 -37.72
CA GLY A 42 -11.62 28.79 -38.34
C GLY A 42 -11.08 27.69 -37.47
N ALA A 43 -11.84 26.59 -37.34
CA ALA A 43 -11.25 25.29 -37.07
C ALA A 43 -11.82 24.31 -38.11
N GLY A 44 -11.00 23.90 -39.02
CA GLY A 44 -11.26 22.83 -39.99
C GLY A 44 -11.37 21.47 -39.32
N PRO A 45 -11.89 20.44 -40.01
CA PRO A 45 -12.16 19.13 -39.40
C PRO A 45 -10.85 18.43 -39.03
N VAL A 46 -10.70 18.09 -37.74
CA VAL A 46 -9.58 17.28 -37.27
C VAL A 46 -9.90 15.82 -37.58
N SER A 47 -9.07 15.24 -38.43
CA SER A 47 -8.96 13.85 -38.77
C SER A 47 -9.07 12.96 -37.51
N SER A 48 -9.90 11.92 -37.58
CA SER A 48 -9.99 10.81 -36.65
C SER A 48 -8.68 10.02 -36.62
N GLY A 49 -7.75 10.47 -35.80
CA GLY A 49 -6.56 9.71 -35.42
C GLY A 49 -6.92 8.68 -34.33
N ASN A 50 -6.55 7.43 -34.56
CA ASN A 50 -6.68 6.27 -33.68
C ASN A 50 -6.39 6.66 -32.26
N ALA A 51 -7.38 6.50 -31.36
CA ALA A 51 -7.21 6.54 -29.93
C ALA A 51 -6.31 5.37 -29.50
N ALA A 52 -5.03 5.66 -29.31
CA ALA A 52 -4.16 4.80 -28.55
C ALA A 52 -4.79 4.66 -27.17
N SER A 53 -5.07 3.42 -26.78
CA SER A 53 -5.60 3.01 -25.49
C SER A 53 -4.81 3.69 -24.35
N GLY A 54 -5.39 4.72 -23.77
CA GLY A 54 -4.80 5.47 -22.66
C GLY A 54 -4.56 4.55 -21.48
N ALA A 55 -3.30 4.31 -21.17
CA ALA A 55 -2.89 3.66 -19.93
C ALA A 55 -3.36 4.53 -18.77
N GLY A 56 -4.42 4.09 -18.08
CA GLY A 56 -4.99 4.79 -16.93
C GLY A 56 -3.92 5.04 -15.85
N VAL A 57 -3.78 6.30 -15.49
CA VAL A 57 -2.85 6.81 -14.48
C VAL A 57 -3.39 6.53 -13.08
N SER A 58 -2.59 6.02 -12.18
CA SER A 58 -2.96 5.68 -10.80
C SER A 58 -1.75 5.74 -9.86
N MET A 59 -1.95 5.84 -8.54
CA MET A 59 -1.13 6.70 -7.69
C MET A 59 -0.96 7.96 -8.50
N ILE A 60 -1.24 9.13 -8.09
CA ILE A 60 -1.31 10.25 -9.03
C ILE A 60 -0.13 10.22 -10.01
N ASN A 61 -0.42 9.99 -11.29
CA ASN A 61 0.54 9.81 -12.39
C ASN A 61 1.53 8.60 -12.25
N GLY A 62 1.17 7.57 -11.47
CA GLY A 62 1.98 6.35 -11.33
C GLY A 62 1.83 5.41 -12.53
N LYS A 63 2.85 4.57 -12.74
CA LYS A 63 2.88 3.55 -13.80
C LYS A 63 2.55 2.17 -13.26
N GLY A 64 1.85 1.34 -14.04
CA GLY A 64 1.64 -0.07 -13.72
C GLY A 64 2.96 -0.80 -13.55
N THR A 65 3.06 -1.65 -12.50
CA THR A 65 4.26 -2.46 -12.24
C THR A 65 3.87 -3.87 -11.82
N ARG A 66 4.84 -4.74 -11.65
CA ARG A 66 4.61 -6.15 -11.31
C ARG A 66 5.12 -6.47 -9.92
N ILE A 67 4.40 -7.27 -9.17
CA ILE A 67 4.76 -7.68 -7.80
C ILE A 67 6.14 -8.39 -7.73
N ARG A 68 6.57 -9.07 -8.79
CA ARG A 68 7.87 -9.73 -8.83
C ARG A 68 9.04 -8.75 -8.72
N ASP A 69 8.84 -7.49 -9.12
CA ASP A 69 9.85 -6.45 -9.07
C ASP A 69 9.88 -5.77 -7.68
N TRP A 70 8.77 -5.89 -6.93
CA TRP A 70 8.53 -5.35 -5.59
C TRP A 70 8.00 -6.42 -4.64
N PRO A 71 8.72 -7.54 -4.44
CA PRO A 71 8.18 -8.73 -3.79
C PRO A 71 7.90 -8.59 -2.29
N TRP A 72 8.28 -7.48 -1.69
CA TRP A 72 7.96 -7.13 -0.30
C TRP A 72 6.64 -6.39 -0.14
N GLN A 73 6.05 -5.88 -1.24
CA GLN A 73 4.78 -5.16 -1.19
C GLN A 73 3.64 -6.07 -0.78
N VAL A 74 2.86 -5.64 0.20
CA VAL A 74 1.60 -6.27 0.59
C VAL A 74 0.47 -5.27 0.62
N ALA A 75 -0.77 -5.74 0.46
CA ALA A 75 -1.97 -4.98 0.74
C ALA A 75 -2.55 -5.41 2.09
N ILE A 76 -3.07 -4.46 2.85
CA ILE A 76 -3.80 -4.67 4.09
C ILE A 76 -5.26 -4.43 3.80
N ALA A 77 -6.10 -5.40 4.10
CA ALA A 77 -7.49 -5.44 3.69
C ALA A 77 -8.41 -5.87 4.84
N GLU A 78 -9.65 -5.44 4.78
CA GLU A 78 -10.69 -6.01 5.62
C GLU A 78 -10.95 -7.45 5.24
N GLY A 79 -11.03 -8.33 6.23
CA GLY A 79 -11.31 -9.75 6.09
C GLY A 79 -12.51 -10.15 6.96
N GLY A 80 -12.72 -11.45 7.10
CA GLY A 80 -13.77 -12.03 7.94
C GLY A 80 -14.85 -12.76 7.15
N PRO A 81 -15.99 -13.09 7.77
CA PRO A 81 -17.08 -13.82 7.10
C PRO A 81 -17.55 -13.07 5.85
N GLY A 82 -17.69 -13.78 4.74
CA GLY A 82 -18.12 -13.19 3.46
C GLY A 82 -17.05 -12.44 2.66
N SER A 83 -15.91 -12.07 3.26
CA SER A 83 -14.86 -11.32 2.57
C SER A 83 -14.27 -12.05 1.35
N ARG A 84 -14.32 -13.38 1.34
CA ARG A 84 -13.85 -14.20 0.21
C ARG A 84 -14.66 -13.98 -1.07
N ASN A 85 -15.89 -13.49 -0.96
CA ASN A 85 -16.77 -13.19 -2.08
C ASN A 85 -16.59 -11.76 -2.61
N VAL A 86 -15.87 -10.92 -1.86
CA VAL A 86 -15.58 -9.54 -2.22
C VAL A 86 -14.13 -9.42 -2.69
N SER A 87 -13.92 -8.75 -3.81
CA SER A 87 -12.57 -8.52 -4.34
C SER A 87 -11.70 -7.82 -3.29
N ALA A 88 -10.43 -8.23 -3.19
CA ALA A 88 -9.45 -7.55 -2.34
C ALA A 88 -9.28 -6.06 -2.72
N ARG A 89 -9.50 -5.72 -3.99
CA ARG A 89 -9.50 -4.32 -4.46
C ARG A 89 -10.49 -3.43 -3.70
N LEU A 90 -11.66 -3.96 -3.36
CA LEU A 90 -12.73 -3.22 -2.66
C LEU A 90 -12.55 -3.20 -1.14
N ARG A 91 -11.66 -4.02 -0.62
CA ARG A 91 -11.43 -4.21 0.81
C ARG A 91 -10.07 -3.69 1.29
N ALA A 92 -9.13 -3.45 0.36
CA ALA A 92 -7.81 -2.93 0.69
C ALA A 92 -7.92 -1.47 1.12
N PHE A 93 -7.31 -1.14 2.26
CA PHE A 93 -7.32 0.19 2.83
C PHE A 93 -5.93 0.76 3.11
N CYS A 94 -4.90 -0.10 3.19
CA CYS A 94 -3.51 0.30 3.42
C CYS A 94 -2.55 -0.65 2.69
N GLY A 95 -1.32 -0.20 2.55
CA GLY A 95 -0.17 -0.99 2.13
C GLY A 95 0.70 -1.42 3.30
N GLY A 96 1.73 -2.21 2.99
CA GLY A 96 2.75 -2.62 3.94
C GLY A 96 3.97 -3.25 3.26
N SER A 97 4.99 -3.52 4.06
CA SER A 97 6.23 -4.13 3.61
C SER A 97 6.56 -5.39 4.41
N LEU A 98 6.81 -6.51 3.75
CA LEU A 98 7.39 -7.68 4.40
C LEU A 98 8.82 -7.36 4.84
N ILE A 99 9.11 -7.48 6.14
CA ILE A 99 10.46 -7.38 6.71
C ILE A 99 10.94 -8.71 7.30
N ALA A 100 10.02 -9.67 7.44
CA ALA A 100 10.25 -11.10 7.63
C ALA A 100 9.13 -11.87 6.93
N PRO A 101 9.23 -13.19 6.73
CA PRO A 101 8.21 -13.97 6.02
C PRO A 101 6.80 -13.83 6.59
N ASP A 102 6.69 -13.60 7.90
CA ASP A 102 5.45 -13.49 8.66
C ASP A 102 5.34 -12.17 9.45
N LEU A 103 6.15 -11.17 9.09
CA LEU A 103 6.16 -9.87 9.76
C LEU A 103 6.08 -8.73 8.74
N VAL A 104 5.06 -7.91 8.89
CA VAL A 104 4.78 -6.76 8.03
C VAL A 104 5.00 -5.46 8.79
N LEU A 105 5.69 -4.53 8.16
CA LEU A 105 5.81 -3.15 8.62
C LEU A 105 4.82 -2.28 7.86
N THR A 106 4.06 -1.45 8.57
CA THR A 106 3.05 -0.54 8.03
C THR A 106 2.94 0.73 8.88
N ALA A 107 2.08 1.66 8.49
CA ALA A 107 1.77 2.85 9.29
C ALA A 107 0.88 2.51 10.49
N ALA A 108 1.09 3.21 11.61
CA ALA A 108 0.28 3.00 12.81
C ALA A 108 -1.18 3.43 12.59
N HIS A 109 -1.41 4.53 11.88
CA HIS A 109 -2.77 5.03 11.62
C HIS A 109 -3.66 4.00 10.90
N CYS A 110 -3.08 3.07 10.13
CA CYS A 110 -3.83 1.99 9.49
C CYS A 110 -4.49 1.03 10.49
N VAL A 111 -3.91 0.87 11.69
CA VAL A 111 -4.30 -0.20 12.61
C VAL A 111 -4.41 0.22 14.07
N ALA A 112 -4.00 1.42 14.46
CA ALA A 112 -3.95 1.86 15.85
C ALA A 112 -5.33 1.81 16.53
N ASN A 113 -6.36 2.28 15.83
CA ASN A 113 -7.73 2.39 16.33
C ASN A 113 -8.59 1.14 16.05
N VAL A 114 -8.02 0.12 15.41
CA VAL A 114 -8.69 -1.15 15.17
C VAL A 114 -8.78 -1.94 16.47
N SER A 115 -9.98 -2.35 16.89
CA SER A 115 -10.16 -3.18 18.07
C SER A 115 -9.48 -4.56 17.92
N LEU A 116 -9.18 -5.24 19.03
CA LEU A 116 -8.57 -6.58 18.97
C LEU A 116 -9.46 -7.61 18.24
N ARG A 117 -10.79 -7.44 18.29
CA ARG A 117 -11.74 -8.29 17.56
C ARG A 117 -11.63 -8.07 16.06
N GLU A 118 -11.58 -6.82 15.63
CA GLU A 118 -11.45 -6.44 14.22
C GLU A 118 -10.06 -6.78 13.69
N LEU A 119 -9.02 -6.59 14.50
CA LEU A 119 -7.65 -6.92 14.13
C LEU A 119 -7.50 -8.38 13.66
N ARG A 120 -8.21 -9.30 14.31
CA ARG A 120 -8.21 -10.72 13.91
C ARG A 120 -8.86 -10.96 12.54
N ARG A 121 -9.56 -9.97 12.00
CA ARG A 121 -10.16 -9.96 10.66
C ARG A 121 -9.32 -9.19 9.64
N VAL A 122 -8.30 -8.46 10.08
CA VAL A 122 -7.36 -7.81 9.15
C VAL A 122 -6.61 -8.87 8.38
N GLU A 123 -6.70 -8.81 7.07
CA GLU A 123 -6.07 -9.72 6.11
C GLU A 123 -4.90 -9.02 5.44
N VAL A 124 -3.74 -9.66 5.43
CA VAL A 124 -2.57 -9.21 4.68
C VAL A 124 -2.43 -10.07 3.43
N ILE A 125 -2.34 -9.42 2.29
CA ILE A 125 -2.33 -10.04 0.96
C ILE A 125 -0.99 -9.78 0.29
N GLY A 126 -0.27 -10.85 -0.04
CA GLY A 126 1.02 -10.77 -0.73
C GLY A 126 1.03 -11.50 -2.08
N GLY A 127 2.05 -11.22 -2.90
CA GLY A 127 2.30 -11.93 -4.15
C GLY A 127 1.33 -11.59 -5.28
N ARG A 128 0.64 -10.45 -5.24
CA ARG A 128 -0.35 -10.05 -6.26
C ARG A 128 0.11 -8.81 -7.02
N THR A 129 -0.03 -8.85 -8.35
CA THR A 129 0.02 -7.65 -9.19
C THR A 129 -1.37 -7.01 -9.29
N TRP A 130 -2.41 -7.82 -9.42
CA TRP A 130 -3.81 -7.41 -9.48
C TRP A 130 -4.55 -7.86 -8.22
N LEU A 131 -5.15 -6.90 -7.49
CA LEU A 131 -5.88 -7.22 -6.26
C LEU A 131 -7.15 -8.05 -6.49
N SER A 132 -7.81 -7.87 -7.65
CA SER A 132 -8.99 -8.67 -8.03
C SER A 132 -8.66 -10.14 -8.24
N ASN A 133 -7.40 -10.47 -8.47
CA ASN A 133 -7.00 -11.84 -8.70
C ASN A 133 -6.91 -12.58 -7.36
N ARG A 134 -7.53 -13.77 -7.30
CA ARG A 134 -7.52 -14.60 -6.08
C ARG A 134 -6.25 -15.42 -5.91
N ILE A 135 -5.39 -15.43 -6.91
CA ILE A 135 -4.12 -16.16 -6.88
C ILE A 135 -3.07 -15.28 -6.17
N GLY A 136 -2.24 -15.89 -5.39
CA GLY A 136 -1.36 -15.27 -4.39
C GLY A 136 -1.70 -15.86 -3.04
N GLY A 137 -1.23 -15.27 -1.99
CA GLY A 137 -1.52 -15.74 -0.65
C GLY A 137 -2.01 -14.61 0.23
N SER A 138 -2.74 -14.99 1.25
CA SER A 138 -3.09 -14.09 2.32
C SER A 138 -3.00 -14.75 3.67
N SER A 139 -2.82 -13.95 4.70
CA SER A 139 -2.83 -14.37 6.09
C SER A 139 -3.52 -13.34 6.95
N TYR A 140 -4.19 -13.80 7.99
CA TYR A 140 -4.74 -12.91 9.00
C TYR A 140 -3.67 -12.47 9.98
N VAL A 141 -3.86 -11.27 10.52
CA VAL A 141 -3.01 -10.74 11.58
C VAL A 141 -3.25 -11.54 12.87
N SER A 142 -2.17 -11.94 13.54
CA SER A 142 -2.21 -12.56 14.87
C SER A 142 -1.97 -11.54 15.98
N GLU A 143 -1.09 -10.57 15.73
CA GLU A 143 -0.70 -9.57 16.70
C GLU A 143 -0.37 -8.24 16.00
N ARG A 144 -0.79 -7.13 16.62
CA ARG A 144 -0.38 -5.77 16.28
C ARG A 144 0.57 -5.26 17.34
N ILE A 145 1.71 -4.73 16.92
CA ILE A 145 2.74 -4.22 17.80
C ILE A 145 2.98 -2.74 17.46
N LEU A 146 2.68 -1.88 18.43
CA LEU A 146 2.87 -0.43 18.35
C LEU A 146 4.04 0.00 19.25
N PRO A 147 4.75 1.07 18.95
CA PRO A 147 5.70 1.66 19.87
C PRO A 147 4.97 2.42 21.00
N PHE A 148 5.43 2.23 22.23
CA PHE A 148 4.88 2.88 23.42
C PHE A 148 5.92 3.77 24.12
N HIS A 149 5.43 4.80 24.80
CA HIS A 149 6.19 5.55 25.80
C HIS A 149 6.37 4.71 27.08
N HIS A 150 7.24 5.17 27.99
CA HIS A 150 7.49 4.46 29.26
C HIS A 150 6.23 4.31 30.13
N ASN A 151 5.28 5.26 29.99
CA ASN A 151 4.00 5.24 30.72
C ASN A 151 2.91 4.39 30.05
N GLY A 152 3.24 3.58 29.02
CA GLY A 152 2.30 2.71 28.32
C GLY A 152 1.42 3.42 27.28
N VAL A 153 1.59 4.71 27.07
CA VAL A 153 0.86 5.45 26.03
C VAL A 153 1.51 5.18 24.66
N PRO A 154 0.72 4.86 23.59
CA PRO A 154 1.26 4.74 22.24
C PRO A 154 2.02 6.00 21.82
N LYS A 155 3.18 5.83 21.19
CA LYS A 155 3.95 6.96 20.63
C LYS A 155 3.29 7.56 19.40
N PHE A 156 2.47 6.79 18.73
CA PHE A 156 1.55 7.28 17.74
C PHE A 156 0.39 7.95 18.49
N ALA A 157 0.39 9.27 18.52
CA ALA A 157 -0.80 10.02 18.88
C ALA A 157 -1.63 10.14 17.59
N ASP A 158 -2.91 9.83 17.69
CA ASP A 158 -3.87 10.05 16.63
C ASP A 158 -4.11 11.56 16.47
N ASN A 159 -3.06 12.21 16.00
CA ASN A 159 -3.10 13.62 15.62
C ASN A 159 -3.02 13.65 14.09
N PRO A 160 -4.14 13.87 13.39
CA PRO A 160 -4.16 13.92 11.93
C PRO A 160 -3.25 15.02 11.35
N ARG A 161 -2.78 15.95 12.20
CA ARG A 161 -1.87 17.02 11.78
C ARG A 161 -0.38 16.69 11.98
N SER A 162 -0.05 15.60 12.71
CA SER A 162 1.35 15.23 12.98
C SER A 162 1.47 13.83 13.58
N PRO A 163 1.39 12.78 12.77
CA PRO A 163 1.54 11.40 13.23
C PRO A 163 3.02 11.10 13.54
N TRP A 164 3.48 11.53 14.71
CA TRP A 164 4.81 11.17 15.19
C TRP A 164 4.86 9.66 15.48
N TRP A 165 5.89 8.97 15.03
CA TRP A 165 5.98 7.51 15.12
C TRP A 165 4.81 6.76 14.47
N ASP A 166 4.40 7.22 13.30
CA ASP A 166 3.38 6.51 12.51
C ASP A 166 3.93 5.21 11.93
N VAL A 167 4.11 4.22 12.81
CA VAL A 167 4.70 2.92 12.50
C VAL A 167 4.08 1.83 13.34
N ALA A 168 3.78 0.69 12.71
CA ALA A 168 3.25 -0.51 13.34
C ALA A 168 3.88 -1.77 12.73
N LEU A 169 3.97 -2.83 13.52
CA LEU A 169 4.30 -4.17 13.06
C LEU A 169 3.08 -5.07 13.19
N LEU A 170 2.84 -5.86 12.15
CA LEU A 170 1.79 -6.88 12.12
C LEU A 170 2.44 -8.25 12.02
N LYS A 171 2.31 -9.06 13.08
CA LYS A 171 2.65 -10.47 13.05
C LYS A 171 1.52 -11.25 12.40
N LEU A 172 1.85 -12.10 11.44
CA LEU A 172 0.89 -12.89 10.70
C LEU A 172 0.75 -14.29 11.30
N LYS A 173 -0.43 -14.91 11.13
CA LYS A 173 -0.67 -16.30 11.51
C LYS A 173 0.13 -17.28 10.65
N ARG A 174 0.40 -16.92 9.40
CA ARG A 174 1.15 -17.70 8.41
C ARG A 174 1.92 -16.76 7.50
N GLU A 175 2.99 -17.23 6.91
CA GLU A 175 3.71 -16.53 5.85
C GLU A 175 2.80 -16.23 4.66
N VAL A 176 3.08 -15.13 3.99
CA VAL A 176 2.44 -14.76 2.72
C VAL A 176 3.46 -14.76 1.58
N PRO A 177 3.01 -14.94 0.33
CA PRO A 177 3.89 -14.86 -0.83
C PRO A 177 4.60 -13.53 -0.92
N GLY A 178 5.93 -13.58 -1.01
CA GLY A 178 6.76 -12.39 -1.11
C GLY A 178 8.21 -12.66 -0.72
N ARG A 179 8.98 -11.62 -0.67
CA ARG A 179 10.36 -11.63 -0.17
C ARG A 179 10.56 -10.39 0.68
N ALA A 180 11.02 -10.57 1.91
CA ALA A 180 11.25 -9.48 2.83
C ALA A 180 12.32 -8.50 2.28
N ILE A 181 12.14 -7.22 2.60
CA ILE A 181 13.10 -6.15 2.31
C ILE A 181 13.88 -5.79 3.56
N LYS A 182 15.15 -5.44 3.39
CA LYS A 182 15.98 -4.89 4.47
C LYS A 182 15.72 -3.39 4.67
N LEU A 183 15.77 -2.94 5.91
CA LEU A 183 15.79 -1.53 6.24
C LEU A 183 17.16 -0.93 5.92
N ALA A 184 17.16 0.35 5.55
CA ALA A 184 18.40 1.10 5.36
C ALA A 184 19.22 1.18 6.66
N GLY A 185 20.48 0.85 6.56
CA GLY A 185 21.47 0.96 7.63
C GLY A 185 21.95 2.40 7.84
N ALA A 186 22.71 2.63 8.93
CA ALA A 186 23.26 3.96 9.21
C ALA A 186 24.24 4.44 8.14
N GLY A 187 25.05 3.53 7.57
CA GLY A 187 26.01 3.84 6.52
C GLY A 187 25.42 4.07 5.13
N GLU A 188 24.12 3.88 4.95
CA GLU A 188 23.44 4.03 3.66
C GLU A 188 22.69 5.36 3.52
N ALA A 189 22.88 6.31 4.46
CA ALA A 189 22.14 7.57 4.52
C ALA A 189 22.26 8.43 3.25
N GLY A 190 23.38 8.39 2.55
CA GLY A 190 23.56 9.10 1.27
C GLY A 190 22.60 8.66 0.17
N SER A 191 22.08 7.43 0.24
CA SER A 191 21.17 6.88 -0.78
C SER A 191 19.72 7.39 -0.66
N PHE A 192 19.42 8.17 0.38
CA PHE A 192 18.11 8.83 0.59
C PHE A 192 18.30 10.23 1.18
N ALA A 193 19.42 10.91 0.83
CA ALA A 193 19.64 12.32 1.12
C ALA A 193 18.75 13.22 0.25
N PRO A 194 18.52 14.49 0.62
CA PRO A 194 17.81 15.44 -0.23
C PRO A 194 18.36 15.45 -1.66
N GLY A 195 17.45 15.47 -2.65
CA GLY A 195 17.76 15.39 -4.08
C GLY A 195 17.80 13.96 -4.64
N THR A 196 17.83 12.91 -3.81
CA THR A 196 17.88 11.52 -4.32
C THR A 196 16.50 10.99 -4.70
N PRO A 197 16.40 10.24 -5.83
CA PRO A 197 15.16 9.60 -6.22
C PRO A 197 14.88 8.36 -5.37
N VAL A 198 13.63 8.22 -4.95
CA VAL A 198 13.08 7.06 -4.25
C VAL A 198 11.89 6.48 -5.00
N LYS A 199 11.55 5.24 -4.73
CA LYS A 199 10.41 4.55 -5.34
C LYS A 199 9.37 4.22 -4.30
N THR A 200 8.10 4.49 -4.64
CA THR A 200 6.95 4.12 -3.82
C THR A 200 6.01 3.27 -4.65
N THR A 201 5.51 2.19 -4.06
CA THR A 201 4.58 1.26 -4.71
C THR A 201 3.32 1.07 -3.87
N GLY A 202 2.18 0.87 -4.53
CA GLY A 202 0.92 0.63 -3.85
C GLY A 202 -0.26 0.42 -4.80
N TRP A 203 -1.43 0.24 -4.20
CA TRP A 203 -2.71 0.09 -4.91
C TRP A 203 -3.69 1.20 -4.53
N GLY A 204 -3.21 2.31 -4.00
CA GLY A 204 -4.04 3.45 -3.64
C GLY A 204 -4.90 3.95 -4.78
N VAL A 205 -5.82 4.84 -4.46
CA VAL A 205 -6.70 5.44 -5.47
C VAL A 205 -5.90 6.27 -6.46
N THR A 206 -6.45 6.43 -7.64
CA THR A 206 -5.77 7.04 -8.80
C THR A 206 -6.17 8.49 -9.02
N SER A 207 -7.13 8.92 -8.25
CA SER A 207 -7.67 10.26 -8.17
C SER A 207 -8.22 10.45 -6.75
N PRO A 208 -8.12 11.63 -6.15
CA PRO A 208 -8.70 11.91 -4.83
C PRO A 208 -10.21 11.71 -4.78
N PHE A 209 -10.88 11.74 -5.93
CA PHE A 209 -12.31 11.51 -6.08
C PHE A 209 -12.69 10.03 -6.30
N SER A 210 -11.70 9.14 -6.44
CA SER A 210 -11.97 7.70 -6.61
C SER A 210 -12.35 7.05 -5.28
N GLN A 211 -13.42 6.26 -5.30
CA GLN A 211 -13.86 5.48 -4.13
C GLN A 211 -13.21 4.10 -4.06
N THR A 212 -12.40 3.72 -5.04
CA THR A 212 -11.83 2.37 -5.10
C THR A 212 -10.35 2.38 -5.38
N SER A 213 -9.64 1.49 -4.68
CA SER A 213 -8.22 1.22 -4.88
C SER A 213 -7.91 0.81 -6.32
N SER A 214 -6.69 1.08 -6.78
CA SER A 214 -6.20 0.53 -8.04
C SER A 214 -6.24 -0.99 -8.04
N ASN A 215 -6.67 -1.58 -9.13
CA ASN A 215 -6.58 -3.04 -9.27
C ASN A 215 -5.14 -3.51 -9.53
N VAL A 216 -4.36 -2.71 -10.23
CA VAL A 216 -2.98 -3.03 -10.62
C VAL A 216 -2.01 -2.36 -9.66
N LEU A 217 -0.96 -3.08 -9.24
CA LEU A 217 0.14 -2.48 -8.48
C LEU A 217 0.76 -1.34 -9.28
N ARG A 218 0.94 -0.21 -8.63
CA ARG A 218 1.50 1.01 -9.23
C ARG A 218 2.84 1.37 -8.62
N LEU A 219 3.59 2.16 -9.38
CA LEU A 219 4.91 2.67 -9.03
C LEU A 219 4.99 4.14 -9.37
N ILE A 220 5.43 4.94 -8.42
CA ILE A 220 5.88 6.32 -8.64
C ILE A 220 7.36 6.48 -8.29
N THR A 221 7.95 7.53 -8.85
CA THR A 221 9.23 8.06 -8.41
C THR A 221 8.98 9.36 -7.67
N GLN A 222 9.53 9.47 -6.48
CA GLN A 222 9.54 10.71 -5.70
C GLN A 222 11.00 11.10 -5.47
N VAL A 223 11.21 12.34 -5.04
CA VAL A 223 12.52 12.87 -4.66
C VAL A 223 12.47 13.22 -3.18
N VAL A 224 13.51 12.86 -2.45
CA VAL A 224 13.67 13.32 -1.07
C VAL A 224 13.89 14.82 -1.09
N LEU A 225 13.03 15.56 -0.42
CA LEU A 225 13.14 17.01 -0.29
C LEU A 225 13.89 17.40 0.99
N PRO A 226 14.49 18.62 1.04
CA PRO A 226 15.02 19.16 2.28
C PRO A 226 13.93 19.22 3.36
N ASP A 227 14.27 18.85 4.59
CA ASP A 227 13.35 18.88 5.74
C ASP A 227 12.68 20.25 5.96
N ALA A 228 13.35 21.34 5.53
CA ALA A 228 12.84 22.71 5.60
C ALA A 228 11.55 22.90 4.78
N VAL A 229 11.38 22.17 3.67
CA VAL A 229 10.18 22.23 2.81
C VAL A 229 8.96 21.77 3.60
N CYS A 230 8.98 20.53 4.12
CA CYS A 230 7.86 20.02 4.90
C CYS A 230 7.68 20.75 6.25
N ARG A 231 8.75 21.28 6.83
CA ARG A 231 8.66 22.07 8.06
C ARG A 231 7.92 23.40 7.84
N ARG A 232 8.11 24.04 6.68
CA ARG A 232 7.37 25.25 6.32
C ARG A 232 5.85 24.98 6.31
N ASP A 233 5.44 23.85 5.74
CA ASP A 233 4.03 23.55 5.54
C ASP A 233 3.36 22.93 6.78
N ASN A 234 4.13 22.20 7.61
CA ASN A 234 3.63 21.47 8.79
C ASN A 234 4.10 22.08 10.14
N GLY A 235 4.93 23.10 10.13
CA GLY A 235 5.41 23.77 11.34
C GLY A 235 6.04 22.82 12.36
N ARG A 236 5.60 22.92 13.62
CA ARG A 236 6.04 22.04 14.72
C ARG A 236 5.54 20.59 14.56
N GLY A 237 4.59 20.35 13.66
CA GLY A 237 4.09 19.03 13.32
C GLY A 237 5.10 18.16 12.57
N TYR A 238 6.10 18.73 11.90
CA TYR A 238 7.14 17.98 11.20
C TYR A 238 8.38 17.74 12.08
N SER A 239 8.79 16.49 12.19
CA SER A 239 10.00 16.07 12.90
C SER A 239 10.95 15.29 11.99
N PRO A 240 12.12 15.85 11.64
CA PRO A 240 13.10 15.14 10.79
C PRO A 240 13.72 13.90 11.45
N LYS A 241 13.53 13.71 12.76
CA LYS A 241 13.97 12.51 13.48
C LYS A 241 13.09 11.29 13.16
N THR A 242 11.82 11.52 12.83
CA THR A 242 10.80 10.47 12.63
C THR A 242 10.11 10.55 11.27
N MET A 243 10.29 11.63 10.53
CA MET A 243 9.63 11.91 9.25
C MET A 243 10.64 12.22 8.15
N ILE A 244 10.27 11.94 6.91
CA ILE A 244 11.06 12.27 5.72
C ILE A 244 10.14 12.98 4.72
N CYS A 245 10.66 14.07 4.16
CA CYS A 245 9.94 14.94 3.23
C CYS A 245 10.13 14.47 1.80
N LEU A 246 9.05 14.37 1.04
CA LEU A 246 9.04 13.89 -0.33
C LEU A 246 8.26 14.81 -1.25
N GLY A 247 8.62 14.77 -2.54
CA GLY A 247 7.85 15.39 -3.60
C GLY A 247 7.99 14.63 -4.90
N GLY A 248 7.04 14.79 -5.80
CA GLY A 248 7.17 14.28 -7.15
C GLY A 248 8.24 15.08 -7.91
N PRO A 249 9.00 14.48 -8.85
CA PRO A 249 9.86 15.23 -9.75
C PRO A 249 9.02 16.28 -10.47
N SER A 250 9.40 17.56 -10.35
CA SER A 250 8.65 18.70 -10.91
C SER A 250 7.16 18.73 -10.53
N GLY A 251 6.78 18.21 -9.35
CA GLY A 251 5.38 18.19 -8.91
C GLY A 251 4.48 17.24 -9.70
N SER A 252 5.01 16.17 -10.27
CA SER A 252 4.27 15.34 -11.23
C SER A 252 3.63 14.08 -10.65
N THR A 253 4.02 13.62 -9.45
CA THR A 253 3.54 12.35 -8.87
C THR A 253 3.30 12.46 -7.37
N SER A 254 2.25 11.80 -6.88
CA SER A 254 1.94 11.72 -5.45
C SER A 254 1.40 10.35 -5.06
N THR A 255 1.57 9.97 -3.80
CA THR A 255 0.78 8.92 -3.14
C THR A 255 -0.62 9.43 -2.84
N CYS A 256 -1.58 8.52 -2.67
CA CYS A 256 -2.97 8.90 -2.37
C CYS A 256 -3.61 7.88 -1.41
N PHE A 257 -4.91 8.02 -1.14
CA PHE A 257 -5.64 7.15 -0.23
C PHE A 257 -5.47 5.67 -0.58
N GLY A 258 -5.14 4.86 0.42
CA GLY A 258 -4.86 3.43 0.27
C GLY A 258 -3.39 3.07 0.03
N ASP A 259 -2.50 4.04 -0.24
CA ASP A 259 -1.04 3.84 -0.28
C ASP A 259 -0.40 3.90 1.11
N SER A 260 -1.11 4.41 2.11
CA SER A 260 -0.71 4.50 3.52
C SER A 260 -0.04 3.24 4.03
N GLY A 261 1.10 3.37 4.73
CA GLY A 261 1.88 2.24 5.24
C GLY A 261 2.68 1.47 4.17
N GLY A 262 2.47 1.78 2.89
CA GLY A 262 3.24 1.21 1.78
C GLY A 262 4.72 1.60 1.79
N PRO A 263 5.58 0.85 1.06
CA PRO A 263 7.02 1.05 1.07
C PRO A 263 7.46 2.27 0.27
N MET A 264 8.32 3.09 0.86
CA MET A 264 9.23 3.98 0.17
C MET A 264 10.62 3.38 0.22
N VAL A 265 11.21 3.11 -0.94
CA VAL A 265 12.50 2.41 -1.06
C VAL A 265 13.53 3.22 -1.84
N ALA A 266 14.78 3.12 -1.39
CA ALA A 266 15.96 3.68 -2.06
C ALA A 266 16.85 2.58 -2.63
N ARG A 267 17.57 2.88 -3.71
CA ARG A 267 18.55 2.00 -4.31
C ARG A 267 19.90 2.23 -3.65
N VAL A 268 20.52 1.15 -3.18
CA VAL A 268 21.91 1.12 -2.70
C VAL A 268 22.71 0.14 -3.56
N SER A 269 24.04 0.10 -3.42
CA SER A 269 24.91 -0.80 -4.18
C SER A 269 24.51 -2.28 -4.07
N THR A 270 24.02 -2.70 -2.91
CA THR A 270 23.63 -4.09 -2.62
C THR A 270 22.14 -4.40 -2.84
N GLY A 271 21.37 -3.48 -3.43
CA GLY A 271 19.96 -3.70 -3.74
C GLY A 271 19.01 -2.60 -3.24
N TRP A 272 17.77 -2.95 -3.00
CA TRP A 272 16.76 -2.04 -2.44
C TRP A 272 16.77 -2.04 -0.91
N ARG A 273 16.51 -0.87 -0.32
CA ARG A 273 16.33 -0.69 1.12
C ARG A 273 15.03 0.04 1.39
N LEU A 274 14.33 -0.40 2.42
CA LEU A 274 13.18 0.31 2.96
C LEU A 274 13.68 1.52 3.77
N VAL A 275 13.27 2.71 3.39
CA VAL A 275 13.72 3.97 4.01
C VAL A 275 12.57 4.76 4.62
N GLY A 276 11.34 4.55 4.14
CA GLY A 276 10.13 5.19 4.66
C GLY A 276 8.88 4.36 4.47
N LEU A 277 7.80 4.82 5.10
CA LEU A 277 6.43 4.32 4.94
C LEU A 277 5.53 5.50 4.62
N THR A 278 4.70 5.37 3.59
CA THR A 278 3.71 6.39 3.26
C THR A 278 2.85 6.72 4.47
N SER A 279 2.77 8.01 4.84
CA SER A 279 2.08 8.43 6.05
C SER A 279 1.00 9.46 5.75
N PHE A 280 1.35 10.68 5.38
CA PHE A 280 0.37 11.72 5.08
C PHE A 280 0.86 12.71 4.02
N GLY A 281 -0.04 13.49 3.46
CA GLY A 281 0.23 14.52 2.47
C GLY A 281 -0.97 15.44 2.29
N ASP A 282 -1.07 16.06 1.14
CA ASP A 282 -2.20 16.88 0.77
C ASP A 282 -3.50 16.06 0.69
N ALA A 283 -4.62 16.64 1.18
CA ALA A 283 -5.92 15.97 1.23
C ALA A 283 -6.51 15.67 -0.15
N TYR A 284 -6.07 16.37 -1.18
CA TYR A 284 -6.46 16.15 -2.57
C TYR A 284 -5.40 15.38 -3.36
N CYS A 285 -4.37 14.88 -2.66
CA CYS A 285 -3.24 14.17 -3.26
C CYS A 285 -2.54 14.98 -4.37
N ASP A 286 -2.51 16.31 -4.20
CA ASP A 286 -1.88 17.20 -5.17
C ASP A 286 -0.39 16.82 -5.35
N PRO A 287 0.04 16.45 -6.56
CA PRO A 287 1.42 16.08 -6.82
C PRO A 287 2.40 17.26 -6.68
N ALA A 288 1.92 18.50 -6.72
CA ALA A 288 2.73 19.71 -6.49
C ALA A 288 3.00 19.94 -4.99
N ALA A 289 2.15 19.40 -4.11
CA ALA A 289 2.34 19.50 -2.66
C ALA A 289 3.34 18.46 -2.15
N PRO A 290 4.18 18.78 -1.15
CA PRO A 290 5.05 17.80 -0.52
C PRO A 290 4.24 16.78 0.29
N SER A 291 4.71 15.54 0.31
CA SER A 291 4.22 14.48 1.19
C SER A 291 5.22 14.15 2.29
N VAL A 292 4.73 13.54 3.35
CA VAL A 292 5.53 13.15 4.51
C VAL A 292 5.37 11.65 4.74
N ASP A 293 6.50 10.96 4.76
CA ASP A 293 6.58 9.54 5.09
C ASP A 293 7.19 9.35 6.48
N THR A 294 6.87 8.24 7.14
CA THR A 294 7.57 7.83 8.36
C THR A 294 9.02 7.45 8.02
N ARG A 295 9.99 8.09 8.64
CA ARG A 295 11.44 7.83 8.43
C ARG A 295 11.86 6.54 9.16
N VAL A 296 11.65 5.36 8.56
CA VAL A 296 12.07 4.07 9.17
C VAL A 296 13.60 3.93 9.22
N SER A 297 14.32 4.67 8.39
CA SER A 297 15.76 4.82 8.44
C SER A 297 16.24 5.66 9.64
N GLY A 298 15.36 6.38 10.32
CA GLY A 298 15.65 7.14 11.53
C GLY A 298 16.12 6.25 12.69
N ARG A 299 17.17 6.70 13.40
CA ARG A 299 17.84 5.89 14.45
C ARG A 299 16.88 5.24 15.45
N ALA A 300 15.93 6.00 15.98
CA ALA A 300 15.04 5.53 17.03
C ALA A 300 13.99 4.54 16.53
N ILE A 301 13.33 4.85 15.39
CA ILE A 301 12.34 3.97 14.76
C ILE A 301 13.02 2.69 14.29
N ARG A 302 14.14 2.77 13.59
CA ARG A 302 14.91 1.62 13.13
C ARG A 302 15.34 0.70 14.28
N ALA A 303 15.83 1.27 15.37
CA ALA A 303 16.22 0.49 16.56
C ALA A 303 15.02 -0.22 17.19
N TRP A 304 13.86 0.41 17.23
CA TRP A 304 12.62 -0.21 17.71
C TRP A 304 12.18 -1.36 16.80
N ILE A 305 12.11 -1.13 15.48
CA ILE A 305 11.76 -2.16 14.49
C ILE A 305 12.70 -3.38 14.64
N ARG A 306 14.02 -3.12 14.66
CA ARG A 306 15.03 -4.18 14.80
C ARG A 306 14.82 -5.04 16.05
N ARG A 307 14.68 -4.39 17.20
CA ARG A 307 14.50 -5.10 18.50
C ARG A 307 13.22 -5.95 18.52
N VAL A 308 12.11 -5.39 18.00
CA VAL A 308 10.84 -6.12 17.96
C VAL A 308 10.90 -7.25 16.94
N SER A 309 11.43 -7.02 15.75
CA SER A 309 11.56 -8.04 14.70
C SER A 309 12.37 -9.25 15.17
N ILE A 310 13.51 -9.02 15.81
CA ILE A 310 14.33 -10.10 16.41
C ILE A 310 13.51 -10.88 17.45
N ARG A 311 12.77 -10.18 18.32
CA ARG A 311 11.99 -10.83 19.38
C ARG A 311 10.84 -11.69 18.87
N VAL A 312 10.10 -11.22 17.84
CA VAL A 312 8.84 -11.87 17.41
C VAL A 312 9.00 -12.78 16.19
N SER A 313 10.07 -12.63 15.43
CA SER A 313 10.31 -13.41 14.20
C SER A 313 11.74 -13.94 14.08
N GLY A 314 12.62 -13.65 15.05
CA GLY A 314 14.03 -14.07 15.01
C GLY A 314 14.85 -13.43 13.88
N VAL A 315 14.33 -12.38 13.23
CA VAL A 315 14.94 -11.76 12.04
C VAL A 315 15.49 -10.39 12.39
N ASP A 316 16.76 -10.13 12.05
CA ASP A 316 17.32 -8.78 12.04
C ASP A 316 17.10 -8.14 10.65
N PRO A 317 16.14 -7.20 10.50
CA PRO A 317 15.87 -6.60 9.21
C PRO A 317 16.91 -5.57 8.80
N VAL A 318 17.83 -5.18 9.69
CA VAL A 318 18.89 -4.18 9.44
C VAL A 318 20.26 -4.84 9.26
N GLY A 319 20.45 -6.05 9.80
CA GLY A 319 21.74 -6.72 9.84
C GLY A 319 22.31 -7.11 8.47
N PHE A 320 23.63 -7.32 8.42
CA PHE A 320 24.32 -7.89 7.26
C PHE A 320 24.03 -9.39 7.05
N GLY A 321 23.47 -10.07 8.05
CA GLY A 321 22.99 -11.45 7.95
C GLY A 321 21.90 -11.57 6.89
N GLY A 322 21.86 -12.71 6.20
CA GLY A 322 20.74 -13.00 5.27
C GLY A 322 19.42 -12.91 6.01
N ILE A 323 18.39 -12.32 5.39
CA ILE A 323 17.02 -12.52 5.84
C ILE A 323 16.77 -14.03 5.78
N PRO A 324 16.31 -14.68 6.85
CA PRO A 324 15.97 -16.10 6.79
C PRO A 324 15.10 -16.36 5.56
N ARG A 325 15.43 -17.39 4.83
CA ARG A 325 14.59 -17.80 3.71
C ARG A 325 13.23 -18.15 4.30
N PRO A 326 12.12 -17.70 3.69
CA PRO A 326 10.81 -18.11 4.13
C PRO A 326 10.76 -19.63 4.20
N LYS A 327 10.09 -20.18 5.24
CA LYS A 327 9.85 -21.62 5.35
C LYS A 327 9.15 -22.14 4.10
N THR A 328 8.25 -21.31 3.56
CA THR A 328 7.62 -21.53 2.26
C THR A 328 8.48 -20.87 1.19
N ILE A 329 9.18 -21.69 0.40
CA ILE A 329 9.90 -21.21 -0.78
C ILE A 329 8.86 -20.94 -1.87
N TRP A 330 8.94 -19.77 -2.48
CA TRP A 330 8.02 -19.34 -3.54
C TRP A 330 8.68 -19.49 -4.90
N CYS A 331 7.94 -20.01 -5.87
CA CYS A 331 8.33 -20.04 -7.28
C CYS A 331 7.62 -18.91 -8.04
N SER A 332 8.34 -18.21 -8.91
CA SER A 332 7.76 -17.24 -9.82
C SER A 332 7.40 -17.91 -11.15
N VAL A 333 6.12 -17.88 -11.54
CA VAL A 333 5.67 -18.49 -12.77
C VAL A 333 6.33 -17.82 -13.98
N PRO A 334 7.11 -18.57 -14.80
CA PRO A 334 7.76 -18.01 -15.97
C PRO A 334 6.76 -17.72 -17.10
N ASN A 335 7.19 -16.96 -18.11
CA ASN A 335 6.41 -16.87 -19.34
C ASN A 335 6.35 -18.24 -20.02
N LEU A 336 5.15 -18.81 -20.15
CA LEU A 336 4.91 -20.10 -20.77
C LEU A 336 4.29 -19.97 -22.18
N THR A 337 3.80 -18.80 -22.56
CA THR A 337 3.14 -18.56 -23.86
C THR A 337 4.09 -18.87 -25.02
N GLY A 338 3.61 -19.60 -26.01
CA GLY A 338 4.38 -20.01 -27.20
C GLY A 338 5.42 -21.11 -26.95
N ARG A 339 5.53 -21.66 -25.73
CA ARG A 339 6.45 -22.76 -25.42
C ARG A 339 5.81 -24.11 -25.70
N THR A 340 6.65 -25.11 -26.07
CA THR A 340 6.22 -26.51 -26.08
C THR A 340 5.98 -26.99 -24.65
N VAL A 341 5.32 -28.11 -24.46
CA VAL A 341 5.13 -28.76 -23.15
C VAL A 341 6.48 -29.04 -22.47
N ILE A 342 7.48 -29.49 -23.21
CA ILE A 342 8.84 -29.76 -22.69
C ILE A 342 9.50 -28.45 -22.25
N GLN A 343 9.44 -27.42 -23.06
CA GLN A 343 9.99 -26.10 -22.71
C GLN A 343 9.29 -25.48 -21.50
N SER A 344 7.96 -25.65 -21.39
CA SER A 344 7.18 -25.20 -20.25
C SER A 344 7.56 -25.94 -18.96
N ARG A 345 7.74 -27.27 -19.03
CA ARG A 345 8.21 -28.10 -17.93
C ARG A 345 9.58 -27.65 -17.44
N THR A 346 10.53 -27.45 -18.35
CA THR A 346 11.89 -26.99 -18.01
C THR A 346 11.88 -25.59 -17.40
N ALA A 347 11.10 -24.66 -17.96
CA ALA A 347 10.99 -23.31 -17.44
C ALA A 347 10.37 -23.28 -16.04
N LEU A 348 9.33 -24.06 -15.80
CA LEU A 348 8.69 -24.20 -14.48
C LEU A 348 9.65 -24.83 -13.47
N ALA A 349 10.36 -25.88 -13.84
CA ALA A 349 11.33 -26.56 -12.96
C ALA A 349 12.45 -25.59 -12.53
N ARG A 350 13.02 -24.83 -13.46
CA ARG A 350 14.04 -23.82 -13.18
C ARG A 350 13.55 -22.71 -12.24
N ALA A 351 12.24 -22.41 -12.30
CA ALA A 351 11.62 -21.44 -11.42
C ALA A 351 11.18 -22.02 -10.06
N GLY A 352 11.36 -23.33 -9.83
CA GLY A 352 10.92 -24.01 -8.61
C GLY A 352 9.44 -24.40 -8.60
N CYS A 353 8.74 -24.24 -9.72
CA CYS A 353 7.35 -24.70 -9.93
C CYS A 353 7.33 -26.09 -10.59
N ARG A 354 6.16 -26.73 -10.67
CA ARG A 354 5.95 -27.99 -11.40
C ARG A 354 4.91 -27.81 -12.50
N LEU A 355 5.09 -28.54 -13.60
CA LEU A 355 4.05 -28.65 -14.61
C LEU A 355 2.89 -29.48 -14.05
N GLY A 356 1.68 -28.93 -14.13
CA GLY A 356 0.41 -29.59 -13.79
C GLY A 356 -0.21 -30.31 -14.97
N ARG A 357 -1.53 -30.15 -15.13
CA ARG A 357 -2.28 -30.76 -16.24
C ARG A 357 -1.95 -30.04 -17.54
N VAL A 358 -1.89 -30.81 -18.62
CA VAL A 358 -1.76 -30.31 -19.99
C VAL A 358 -3.10 -30.51 -20.67
N GLN A 359 -3.87 -29.45 -20.84
CA GLN A 359 -5.14 -29.47 -21.56
C GLN A 359 -4.88 -29.12 -23.02
N ARG A 360 -5.42 -29.92 -23.94
CA ARG A 360 -5.33 -29.66 -25.38
C ARG A 360 -6.65 -29.10 -25.86
N GLU A 361 -6.61 -27.88 -26.35
CA GLU A 361 -7.79 -27.13 -26.81
C GLU A 361 -7.47 -26.51 -28.18
N THR A 362 -8.49 -26.35 -29.02
CA THR A 362 -8.34 -25.64 -30.29
C THR A 362 -8.53 -24.16 -30.04
N PHE A 363 -7.51 -23.36 -30.33
CA PHE A 363 -7.56 -21.92 -30.25
C PHE A 363 -7.53 -21.31 -31.65
N PRO A 364 -8.28 -20.22 -31.88
CA PRO A 364 -8.30 -19.57 -33.19
C PRO A 364 -6.94 -18.99 -33.60
N PHE A 365 -6.08 -18.75 -32.62
CA PHE A 365 -4.73 -18.21 -32.83
C PHE A 365 -3.71 -19.04 -32.04
N GLY A 366 -2.57 -19.30 -32.63
CA GLY A 366 -1.46 -20.01 -32.01
C GLY A 366 -0.97 -21.22 -32.81
N ARG A 367 0.28 -21.60 -32.63
CA ARG A 367 0.89 -22.71 -33.31
C ARG A 367 0.53 -24.05 -32.61
N PRO A 368 0.22 -25.13 -33.35
CA PRO A 368 -0.02 -26.43 -32.75
C PRO A 368 1.11 -26.88 -31.81
N GLY A 369 0.77 -27.54 -30.71
CA GLY A 369 1.71 -28.02 -29.72
C GLY A 369 2.32 -26.93 -28.82
N ARG A 370 1.86 -25.65 -28.94
CA ARG A 370 2.35 -24.52 -28.15
C ARG A 370 1.34 -24.09 -27.09
N SER A 371 1.84 -23.71 -25.95
CA SER A 371 1.02 -23.23 -24.85
C SER A 371 0.49 -21.82 -25.10
N ASN A 372 -0.81 -21.61 -24.90
CA ASN A 372 -1.49 -20.33 -25.03
C ASN A 372 -1.76 -19.67 -23.69
N SER A 373 -1.98 -20.46 -22.64
CA SER A 373 -2.26 -19.96 -21.29
C SER A 373 -1.80 -20.94 -20.22
N SER A 374 -1.73 -20.46 -19.01
CA SER A 374 -1.46 -21.25 -17.81
C SER A 374 -2.46 -20.88 -16.71
N SER A 375 -2.66 -21.81 -15.77
CA SER A 375 -3.55 -21.61 -14.62
C SER A 375 -3.11 -20.44 -13.72
N LEU A 376 -1.84 -20.09 -13.78
CA LEU A 376 -1.27 -18.92 -13.11
C LEU A 376 -0.54 -18.04 -14.13
N PRO A 377 -0.80 -16.73 -14.13
CA PRO A 377 -0.13 -15.80 -15.03
C PRO A 377 1.39 -15.71 -14.81
N GLN A 378 2.10 -15.24 -15.82
CA GLN A 378 3.54 -14.94 -15.74
C GLN A 378 3.83 -13.97 -14.58
N GLY A 379 4.89 -14.23 -13.83
CA GLY A 379 5.37 -13.40 -12.72
C GLY A 379 4.65 -13.64 -11.39
N TRP A 380 3.68 -14.55 -11.35
CA TRP A 380 3.00 -14.94 -10.11
C TRP A 380 3.92 -15.72 -9.20
N LEU A 381 3.79 -15.41 -7.90
CA LEU A 381 4.44 -16.18 -6.84
C LEU A 381 3.50 -17.29 -6.37
N ALA A 382 3.95 -18.52 -6.43
CA ALA A 382 3.26 -19.71 -5.95
C ALA A 382 4.20 -20.51 -5.04
N PRO A 383 3.68 -21.33 -4.11
CA PRO A 383 4.55 -22.21 -3.31
C PRO A 383 5.42 -23.09 -4.21
N VAL A 384 6.69 -23.32 -3.81
CA VAL A 384 7.56 -24.25 -4.53
C VAL A 384 6.90 -25.62 -4.66
N GLY A 385 6.98 -26.21 -5.83
CA GLY A 385 6.32 -27.44 -6.15
C GLY A 385 4.84 -27.30 -6.56
N GLN A 386 4.29 -26.06 -6.53
CA GLN A 386 2.94 -25.79 -7.06
C GLN A 386 2.82 -26.28 -8.49
N ARG A 387 1.78 -27.03 -8.76
CA ARG A 387 1.45 -27.48 -10.12
C ARG A 387 0.78 -26.36 -10.89
N ILE A 388 1.34 -26.03 -12.05
CA ILE A 388 0.85 -25.01 -12.97
C ILE A 388 0.30 -25.72 -14.21
N ASP A 389 -1.01 -25.68 -14.39
CA ASP A 389 -1.67 -26.25 -15.55
C ASP A 389 -1.43 -25.36 -16.77
N ILE A 390 -1.32 -25.96 -17.94
CA ILE A 390 -1.19 -25.23 -19.21
C ILE A 390 -2.24 -25.69 -20.21
N ARG A 391 -2.68 -24.77 -21.06
CA ARG A 391 -3.51 -25.06 -22.22
C ARG A 391 -2.66 -24.97 -23.48
N VAL A 392 -2.68 -25.98 -24.27
CA VAL A 392 -1.85 -26.15 -25.46
C VAL A 392 -2.75 -26.27 -26.68
N ASN A 393 -2.39 -25.56 -27.75
CA ASN A 393 -3.12 -25.68 -29.02
C ASN A 393 -2.99 -27.10 -29.59
N ARG A 394 -4.10 -27.64 -30.10
CA ARG A 394 -4.13 -28.94 -30.79
C ARG A 394 -3.37 -28.93 -32.12
#